data_0f20d61f7ccdc787f21cb05d61c0c9e8
#
_entry.id   0f20d61f7ccdc787f21cb05d61c0c9e8
#
_cell.length_a   1.000
_cell.length_b   1.000
_cell.length_c   1.000
_cell.angle_alpha   90.00
_cell.angle_beta   90.00
_cell.angle_gamma   90.00
#
_symmetry.space_group_name_H-M   'P 1'
#
loop_
_entity.id
_entity.type
_entity.pdbx_description
1 polymer ?
#
loop_
_entity_poly.entity_id
_entity_poly.type
_entity_poly.pdbx_seq_one_letter_code
_entity_poly.pdbx_strand_id
1 'polypeptide(L)'
;MRNRILRFATYAGVGIATGLIVAGVVVLAEKVLLETVLHRSLWQQACAPALGLWIAVLVLRRADGGDPLSPSTSEEYIRAYHNKSYLLKVLHLPFRLIAGIASVGLGGAAGLEGPAIYAGATTGSAIQRRLSWLFRDKDGQALLVAGAAAGVSAIFQAPATGVLFALESPYKGDLGRRALLPALLSSASSYVTYVLVTGFGDDLPFEVRTDLVRVGFGQRELLGAAIVGALCGIAAMGFSRAIKGAKELQKSQPWWMLAAAGSVIAAGLVVLSNSLFDASLSLGPTTEGQLLRWVLNPDETLPMLGMLLAIRLVATSTLIASGGVGGVFIPLAVLGLIIGRIVGGWIDVGVESMAFFPFIGVAAFLAAGYRTPLAAVMFVAESTGAPAFVVPGLIAVAVSQVVVGGSSVSDYQRDTRVGHLERRFQMPVTSAMRREFQTVSPNDSLSDFVWGFAFPRKQLEAVVADEDGQFAGVVKVSDAGDVDQDQWSTTTCSEIMIHDLTPARLSWTVREASELMENADVDILPVVDTAGRVVGVVTDQSIVNVVELLDETQGE
;
A
#
# COMPACT_ATOMS: atom_id res chain seq x y z
N MET A 1 5.58 26.38 -21.24
CA MET A 1 6.07 25.24 -22.00
C MET A 1 7.41 24.74 -21.47
N ARG A 2 8.44 25.57 -21.28
CA ARG A 2 9.78 25.21 -20.77
C ARG A 2 9.76 24.44 -19.44
N ASN A 3 8.99 24.88 -18.44
CA ASN A 3 8.92 24.20 -17.14
C ASN A 3 8.26 22.81 -17.21
N ARG A 4 7.31 22.60 -18.13
CA ARG A 4 6.71 21.27 -18.34
C ARG A 4 7.73 20.29 -18.93
N ILE A 5 8.45 20.73 -19.97
CA ILE A 5 9.52 19.89 -20.59
C ILE A 5 10.58 19.53 -19.56
N LEU A 6 11.00 20.51 -18.73
CA LEU A 6 12.01 20.28 -17.71
C LEU A 6 11.53 19.30 -16.62
N ARG A 7 10.23 19.35 -16.21
CA ARG A 7 9.63 18.38 -15.30
C ARG A 7 9.67 16.95 -15.90
N PHE A 8 9.27 16.81 -17.16
CA PHE A 8 9.31 15.50 -17.84
C PHE A 8 10.74 14.95 -17.96
N ALA A 9 11.69 15.80 -18.33
CA ALA A 9 13.09 15.43 -18.37
C ALA A 9 13.61 15.02 -16.98
N THR A 10 13.15 15.67 -15.92
CA THR A 10 13.52 15.31 -14.54
C THR A 10 12.94 13.93 -14.15
N TYR A 11 11.68 13.63 -14.50
CA TYR A 11 11.10 12.31 -14.24
C TYR A 11 11.86 11.20 -14.95
N ALA A 12 12.18 11.41 -16.23
CA ALA A 12 13.00 10.46 -16.98
C ALA A 12 14.42 10.34 -16.39
N GLY A 13 15.02 11.45 -15.98
CA GLY A 13 16.34 11.47 -15.33
C GLY A 13 16.38 10.69 -14.01
N VAL A 14 15.32 10.77 -13.19
CA VAL A 14 15.19 9.93 -11.98
C VAL A 14 15.14 8.46 -12.35
N GLY A 15 14.38 8.10 -13.39
CA GLY A 15 14.31 6.72 -13.89
C GLY A 15 15.66 6.21 -14.37
N ILE A 16 16.36 6.97 -15.22
CA ILE A 16 17.69 6.61 -15.73
C ILE A 16 18.69 6.39 -14.57
N ALA A 17 18.76 7.33 -13.64
CA ALA A 17 19.68 7.21 -12.50
C ALA A 17 19.34 5.98 -11.63
N THR A 18 18.05 5.74 -11.37
CA THR A 18 17.59 4.57 -10.61
C THR A 18 17.90 3.28 -11.35
N GLY A 19 17.60 3.20 -12.65
CA GLY A 19 17.90 2.03 -13.48
C GLY A 19 19.36 1.64 -13.48
N LEU A 20 20.26 2.62 -13.56
CA LEU A 20 21.73 2.39 -13.47
C LEU A 20 22.12 1.84 -12.10
N ILE A 21 21.61 2.41 -11.01
CA ILE A 21 21.92 1.95 -9.65
C ILE A 21 21.41 0.51 -9.46
N VAL A 22 20.16 0.22 -9.84
CA VAL A 22 19.57 -1.11 -9.69
C VAL A 22 20.28 -2.14 -10.54
N ALA A 23 20.64 -1.82 -11.79
CA ALA A 23 21.43 -2.70 -12.65
C ALA A 23 22.76 -3.07 -11.99
N GLY A 24 23.48 -2.09 -11.42
CA GLY A 24 24.72 -2.35 -10.70
C GLY A 24 24.52 -3.25 -9.47
N VAL A 25 23.45 -3.04 -8.70
CA VAL A 25 23.10 -3.84 -7.53
C VAL A 25 22.80 -5.30 -7.93
N VAL A 26 22.00 -5.51 -8.96
CA VAL A 26 21.62 -6.85 -9.45
C VAL A 26 22.84 -7.59 -9.99
N VAL A 27 23.65 -6.95 -10.84
CA VAL A 27 24.87 -7.57 -11.39
C VAL A 27 25.80 -8.02 -10.27
N LEU A 28 26.04 -7.16 -9.26
CA LEU A 28 26.93 -7.50 -8.15
C LEU A 28 26.34 -8.60 -7.25
N ALA A 29 25.05 -8.50 -6.90
CA ALA A 29 24.44 -9.43 -5.96
C ALA A 29 24.15 -10.79 -6.62
N GLU A 30 23.52 -10.81 -7.78
CA GLU A 30 23.04 -12.05 -8.40
C GLU A 30 24.06 -12.65 -9.35
N LYS A 31 24.53 -11.90 -10.36
CA LYS A 31 25.44 -12.45 -11.38
C LYS A 31 26.87 -12.67 -10.87
N VAL A 32 27.35 -11.94 -9.85
CA VAL A 32 28.71 -12.11 -9.33
C VAL A 32 28.72 -12.92 -8.04
N LEU A 33 28.02 -12.46 -6.99
CA LEU A 33 28.13 -13.09 -5.67
C LEU A 33 27.33 -14.39 -5.61
N LEU A 34 26.03 -14.36 -5.93
CA LEU A 34 25.16 -15.50 -5.74
C LEU A 34 25.50 -16.64 -6.70
N GLU A 35 25.76 -16.35 -7.96
CA GLU A 35 26.25 -17.33 -8.92
C GLU A 35 27.55 -17.97 -8.45
N THR A 36 28.49 -17.18 -7.91
CA THR A 36 29.71 -17.72 -7.31
C THR A 36 29.41 -18.66 -6.15
N VAL A 37 28.46 -18.32 -5.25
CA VAL A 37 28.07 -19.17 -4.12
C VAL A 37 27.49 -20.48 -4.60
N LEU A 38 26.61 -20.46 -5.59
CA LEU A 38 25.93 -21.65 -6.11
C LEU A 38 26.89 -22.68 -6.72
N HIS A 39 28.02 -22.23 -7.27
CA HIS A 39 29.05 -23.13 -7.83
C HIS A 39 30.07 -23.61 -6.78
N ARG A 40 29.91 -23.28 -5.49
CA ARG A 40 30.81 -23.68 -4.41
C ARG A 40 30.38 -25.03 -3.78
N SER A 41 31.29 -25.59 -2.96
CA SER A 41 30.99 -26.79 -2.19
C SER A 41 29.88 -26.52 -1.16
N LEU A 42 29.13 -27.57 -0.77
CA LEU A 42 27.99 -27.47 0.14
C LEU A 42 28.29 -26.70 1.45
N TRP A 43 29.48 -26.94 2.05
CA TRP A 43 29.83 -26.23 3.28
C TRP A 43 30.04 -24.72 3.05
N GLN A 44 30.54 -24.31 1.87
CA GLN A 44 30.66 -22.92 1.49
C GLN A 44 29.29 -22.29 1.23
N GLN A 45 28.40 -23.00 0.55
CA GLN A 45 27.00 -22.58 0.36
C GLN A 45 26.28 -22.40 1.70
N ALA A 46 26.52 -23.29 2.67
CA ALA A 46 25.93 -23.20 4.00
C ALA A 46 26.46 -22.02 4.83
N CYS A 47 27.75 -21.68 4.68
CA CYS A 47 28.37 -20.57 5.40
C CYS A 47 28.14 -19.21 4.74
N ALA A 48 27.85 -19.13 3.45
CA ALA A 48 27.75 -17.88 2.71
C ALA A 48 26.60 -16.96 3.23
N PRO A 49 25.37 -17.44 3.51
CA PRO A 49 24.33 -16.60 4.07
C PRO A 49 24.68 -16.01 5.45
N ALA A 50 25.41 -16.76 6.27
CA ALA A 50 25.92 -16.26 7.54
C ALA A 50 26.89 -15.11 7.35
N LEU A 51 27.85 -15.24 6.43
CA LEU A 51 28.79 -14.16 6.09
C LEU A 51 28.04 -12.92 5.60
N GLY A 52 27.07 -13.07 4.69
CA GLY A 52 26.25 -11.99 4.15
C GLY A 52 25.46 -11.26 5.24
N LEU A 53 24.87 -12.00 6.15
CA LEU A 53 24.14 -11.46 7.31
C LEU A 53 25.05 -10.62 8.21
N TRP A 54 26.25 -11.12 8.57
CA TRP A 54 27.19 -10.38 9.42
C TRP A 54 27.70 -9.10 8.75
N ILE A 55 28.01 -9.16 7.45
CA ILE A 55 28.40 -7.96 6.69
C ILE A 55 27.28 -6.93 6.73
N ALA A 56 26.03 -7.33 6.43
CA ALA A 56 24.88 -6.43 6.41
C ALA A 56 24.64 -5.76 7.75
N VAL A 57 24.60 -6.53 8.84
CA VAL A 57 24.36 -6.02 10.19
C VAL A 57 25.48 -5.04 10.61
N LEU A 58 26.76 -5.39 10.37
CA LEU A 58 27.89 -4.55 10.74
C LEU A 58 27.92 -3.24 9.93
N VAL A 59 27.61 -3.30 8.64
CA VAL A 59 27.55 -2.12 7.76
C VAL A 59 26.46 -1.16 8.23
N LEU A 60 25.24 -1.66 8.50
CA LEU A 60 24.14 -0.81 8.97
C LEU A 60 24.41 -0.19 10.34
N ARG A 61 25.12 -0.89 11.23
CA ARG A 61 25.45 -0.38 12.56
C ARG A 61 26.55 0.69 12.56
N ARG A 62 27.35 0.76 11.50
CA ARG A 62 28.41 1.78 11.37
C ARG A 62 27.99 3.00 10.54
N ALA A 63 26.82 2.97 9.94
CA ALA A 63 26.41 3.93 8.92
C ALA A 63 26.09 5.34 9.43
N ASP A 64 25.61 5.52 10.67
CA ASP A 64 25.12 6.81 11.20
C ASP A 64 25.74 7.15 12.56
N GLY A 65 27.07 7.04 12.68
CA GLY A 65 27.82 7.53 13.87
C GLY A 65 27.49 6.83 15.20
N GLY A 66 26.77 5.69 15.18
CA GLY A 66 26.40 4.92 16.36
C GLY A 66 24.93 4.49 16.39
N ASP A 67 24.03 5.20 15.69
CA ASP A 67 22.64 4.78 15.55
C ASP A 67 22.50 3.78 14.40
N PRO A 68 22.02 2.53 14.67
CA PRO A 68 21.88 1.52 13.63
C PRO A 68 20.77 1.89 12.66
N LEU A 69 21.05 1.81 11.36
CA LEU A 69 20.01 1.96 10.34
C LEU A 69 19.05 0.76 10.37
N SER A 70 17.76 1.03 10.18
CA SER A 70 16.76 -0.03 10.02
C SER A 70 17.10 -0.90 8.79
N PRO A 71 17.04 -2.24 8.87
CA PRO A 71 17.24 -3.13 7.73
C PRO A 71 16.05 -3.11 6.77
N SER A 72 14.88 -2.61 7.20
CA SER A 72 13.69 -2.53 6.35
C SER A 72 13.81 -1.36 5.37
N THR A 73 13.96 -1.67 4.09
CA THR A 73 14.21 -0.67 3.03
C THR A 73 12.94 -0.23 2.31
N SER A 74 12.02 -1.13 2.00
CA SER A 74 10.75 -0.80 1.36
C SER A 74 9.80 -0.01 2.27
N GLU A 75 9.82 -0.27 3.57
CA GLU A 75 9.00 0.46 4.55
C GLU A 75 9.44 1.91 4.73
N GLU A 76 10.72 2.21 4.55
CA GLU A 76 11.23 3.58 4.60
C GLU A 76 10.59 4.47 3.52
N TYR A 77 10.32 3.91 2.33
CA TYR A 77 9.57 4.59 1.29
C TYR A 77 8.15 4.96 1.76
N ILE A 78 7.42 3.97 2.32
CA ILE A 78 6.04 4.18 2.79
C ILE A 78 6.01 5.19 3.95
N ARG A 79 6.97 5.10 4.86
CA ARG A 79 7.13 6.05 5.96
C ARG A 79 7.39 7.47 5.46
N ALA A 80 8.31 7.63 4.50
CA ALA A 80 8.59 8.92 3.86
C ALA A 80 7.39 9.48 3.08
N TYR A 81 6.59 8.60 2.47
CA TYR A 81 5.38 8.99 1.76
C TYR A 81 4.32 9.59 2.69
N HIS A 82 4.14 9.02 3.90
CA HIS A 82 3.14 9.51 4.86
C HIS A 82 3.65 10.60 5.81
N ASN A 83 4.95 10.74 5.95
CA ASN A 83 5.56 11.71 6.86
C ASN A 83 6.53 12.61 6.08
N LYS A 84 6.09 13.83 5.73
CA LYS A 84 6.90 14.80 4.99
C LYS A 84 8.16 15.26 5.75
N SER A 85 8.17 15.20 7.08
CA SER A 85 9.35 15.53 7.89
C SER A 85 10.38 14.39 7.91
N TYR A 86 10.00 13.17 7.50
CA TYR A 86 10.91 12.04 7.42
C TYR A 86 11.66 12.04 6.09
N LEU A 87 12.92 12.39 6.13
CA LEU A 87 13.77 12.53 4.95
C LEU A 87 14.62 11.29 4.72
N LEU A 88 14.57 10.76 3.51
CA LEU A 88 15.52 9.74 3.06
C LEU A 88 16.88 10.40 2.82
N LYS A 89 17.87 10.08 3.67
CA LYS A 89 19.23 10.64 3.56
C LYS A 89 20.02 9.91 2.46
N VAL A 90 20.54 10.66 1.51
CA VAL A 90 21.40 10.11 0.42
C VAL A 90 22.65 9.43 0.98
N LEU A 91 23.18 9.93 2.11
CA LEU A 91 24.35 9.35 2.78
C LEU A 91 24.10 7.90 3.24
N HIS A 92 22.87 7.53 3.55
CA HIS A 92 22.54 6.18 3.99
C HIS A 92 22.40 5.18 2.82
N LEU A 93 22.26 5.69 1.58
CA LEU A 93 22.02 4.86 0.39
C LEU A 93 23.12 3.81 0.18
N PRO A 94 24.43 4.16 0.13
CA PRO A 94 25.47 3.15 -0.12
C PRO A 94 25.51 2.06 0.96
N PHE A 95 25.29 2.39 2.23
CA PHE A 95 25.29 1.40 3.31
C PHE A 95 24.16 0.40 3.17
N ARG A 96 22.95 0.87 2.82
CA ARG A 96 21.78 -0.01 2.61
C ARG A 96 21.94 -0.87 1.35
N LEU A 97 22.55 -0.33 0.29
CA LEU A 97 22.83 -1.11 -0.91
C LEU A 97 23.88 -2.19 -0.64
N ILE A 98 24.99 -1.85 0.02
CA ILE A 98 26.03 -2.83 0.38
C ILE A 98 25.46 -3.92 1.29
N ALA A 99 24.62 -3.54 2.27
CA ALA A 99 23.98 -4.49 3.15
C ALA A 99 23.00 -5.41 2.40
N GLY A 100 22.23 -4.88 1.44
CA GLY A 100 21.34 -5.68 0.59
C GLY A 100 22.09 -6.62 -0.35
N ILE A 101 23.13 -6.13 -1.01
CA ILE A 101 24.02 -6.92 -1.88
C ILE A 101 24.64 -8.07 -1.07
N ALA A 102 25.16 -7.79 0.13
CA ALA A 102 25.76 -8.82 0.98
C ALA A 102 24.73 -9.85 1.47
N SER A 103 23.56 -9.39 1.97
CA SER A 103 22.51 -10.30 2.47
C SER A 103 22.02 -11.23 1.37
N VAL A 104 21.61 -10.69 0.23
CA VAL A 104 20.96 -11.45 -0.84
C VAL A 104 21.99 -12.14 -1.72
N GLY A 105 23.07 -11.44 -2.10
CA GLY A 105 24.11 -11.96 -2.97
C GLY A 105 24.91 -13.10 -2.37
N LEU A 106 24.96 -13.22 -1.03
CA LEU A 106 25.55 -14.39 -0.36
C LEU A 106 24.52 -15.46 0.04
N GLY A 107 23.33 -15.42 -0.56
CA GLY A 107 22.35 -16.50 -0.47
C GLY A 107 21.23 -16.29 0.55
N GLY A 108 21.07 -15.11 1.12
CA GLY A 108 19.95 -14.81 2.01
C GLY A 108 18.59 -14.91 1.28
N ALA A 109 17.61 -15.55 1.91
CA ALA A 109 16.30 -15.83 1.33
C ALA A 109 15.38 -14.59 1.32
N ALA A 110 15.77 -13.57 0.58
CA ALA A 110 15.02 -12.31 0.36
C ALA A 110 15.29 -11.81 -1.05
N GLY A 111 14.58 -10.74 -1.45
CA GLY A 111 14.77 -10.10 -2.75
C GLY A 111 15.50 -8.75 -2.64
N LEU A 112 15.95 -8.23 -3.78
CA LEU A 112 16.60 -6.92 -3.89
C LEU A 112 15.62 -5.77 -4.13
N GLU A 113 14.31 -6.04 -4.19
CA GLU A 113 13.30 -5.02 -4.43
C GLU A 113 13.26 -3.94 -3.34
N GLY A 114 13.45 -4.32 -2.08
CA GLY A 114 13.54 -3.36 -0.99
C GLY A 114 14.66 -2.33 -1.18
N PRO A 115 15.92 -2.75 -1.36
CA PRO A 115 17.03 -1.89 -1.73
C PRO A 115 16.78 -1.07 -3.00
N ALA A 116 16.15 -1.65 -4.05
CA ALA A 116 15.84 -0.97 -5.30
C ALA A 116 14.81 0.16 -5.10
N ILE A 117 13.71 -0.11 -4.36
CA ILE A 117 12.70 0.89 -4.00
C ILE A 117 13.35 2.04 -3.21
N TYR A 118 14.17 1.69 -2.22
CA TYR A 118 14.87 2.68 -1.40
C TYR A 118 15.82 3.56 -2.23
N ALA A 119 16.57 2.95 -3.15
CA ALA A 119 17.47 3.67 -4.04
C ALA A 119 16.73 4.68 -4.91
N GLY A 120 15.67 4.24 -5.57
CA GLY A 120 14.86 5.10 -6.43
C GLY A 120 14.15 6.21 -5.64
N ALA A 121 13.50 5.87 -4.53
CA ALA A 121 12.80 6.82 -3.67
C ALA A 121 13.77 7.89 -3.10
N THR A 122 14.97 7.48 -2.66
CA THR A 122 16.00 8.39 -2.15
C THR A 122 16.51 9.32 -3.26
N THR A 123 16.79 8.78 -4.45
CA THR A 123 17.23 9.55 -5.62
C THR A 123 16.19 10.58 -6.03
N GLY A 124 14.92 10.15 -6.18
CA GLY A 124 13.80 11.03 -6.52
C GLY A 124 13.58 12.14 -5.49
N SER A 125 13.56 11.79 -4.21
CA SER A 125 13.43 12.75 -3.11
C SER A 125 14.60 13.74 -3.05
N ALA A 126 15.83 13.30 -3.29
CA ALA A 126 17.01 14.18 -3.31
C ALA A 126 16.96 15.18 -4.48
N ILE A 127 16.56 14.73 -5.66
CA ILE A 127 16.38 15.58 -6.84
C ILE A 127 15.24 16.58 -6.61
N GLN A 128 14.13 16.17 -6.01
CA GLN A 128 13.01 17.06 -5.69
C GLN A 128 13.43 18.20 -4.78
N ARG A 129 14.21 17.90 -3.73
CA ARG A 129 14.74 18.95 -2.84
C ARG A 129 15.70 19.91 -3.54
N ARG A 130 16.53 19.40 -4.42
CA ARG A 130 17.51 20.22 -5.16
C ARG A 130 16.87 21.11 -6.22
N LEU A 131 15.73 20.67 -6.77
CA LEU A 131 14.94 21.37 -7.77
C LEU A 131 13.64 21.95 -7.20
N SER A 132 13.65 22.42 -5.94
CA SER A 132 12.48 22.98 -5.24
C SER A 132 11.82 24.15 -5.99
N TRP A 133 12.60 24.91 -6.78
CA TRP A 133 12.09 25.96 -7.65
C TRP A 133 11.19 25.43 -8.78
N LEU A 134 11.36 24.17 -9.21
CA LEU A 134 10.58 23.51 -10.26
C LEU A 134 9.42 22.69 -9.69
N PHE A 135 9.61 22.11 -8.50
CA PHE A 135 8.65 21.26 -7.79
C PHE A 135 8.21 21.98 -6.52
N ARG A 136 6.98 22.52 -6.52
CA ARG A 136 6.40 23.20 -5.36
C ARG A 136 5.82 22.18 -4.39
N ASP A 137 5.51 22.59 -3.17
CA ASP A 137 4.89 21.74 -2.13
C ASP A 137 3.56 21.12 -2.60
N LYS A 138 2.84 21.77 -3.52
CA LYS A 138 1.62 21.25 -4.16
C LYS A 138 1.86 20.00 -5.03
N ASP A 139 3.06 19.83 -5.56
CA ASP A 139 3.44 18.63 -6.34
C ASP A 139 3.60 17.41 -5.43
N GLY A 140 3.54 17.60 -4.12
CA GLY A 140 3.66 16.56 -3.11
C GLY A 140 4.99 15.82 -3.22
N GLN A 141 4.93 14.48 -3.08
CA GLN A 141 6.10 13.61 -3.14
C GLN A 141 6.22 12.90 -4.50
N ALA A 142 5.91 13.62 -5.58
CA ALA A 142 5.83 13.04 -6.93
C ALA A 142 7.13 12.34 -7.35
N LEU A 143 8.30 12.94 -7.05
CA LEU A 143 9.58 12.32 -7.40
C LEU A 143 10.00 11.20 -6.44
N LEU A 144 9.55 11.21 -5.19
CA LEU A 144 9.70 10.08 -4.27
C LEU A 144 9.00 8.83 -4.84
N VAL A 145 7.73 9.00 -5.26
CA VAL A 145 6.92 7.91 -5.85
C VAL A 145 7.48 7.49 -7.22
N ALA A 146 7.87 8.45 -8.06
CA ALA A 146 8.47 8.19 -9.35
C ALA A 146 9.76 7.37 -9.22
N GLY A 147 10.60 7.70 -8.24
CA GLY A 147 11.81 6.94 -7.94
C GLY A 147 11.50 5.52 -7.43
N ALA A 148 10.53 5.36 -6.52
CA ALA A 148 10.10 4.05 -6.06
C ALA A 148 9.59 3.18 -7.21
N ALA A 149 8.74 3.74 -8.09
CA ALA A 149 8.26 3.07 -9.31
C ALA A 149 9.42 2.63 -10.22
N ALA A 150 10.40 3.50 -10.41
CA ALA A 150 11.61 3.21 -11.18
C ALA A 150 12.43 2.04 -10.60
N GLY A 151 12.54 1.99 -9.25
CA GLY A 151 13.24 0.90 -8.56
C GLY A 151 12.58 -0.46 -8.78
N VAL A 152 11.25 -0.52 -8.63
CA VAL A 152 10.46 -1.74 -8.87
C VAL A 152 10.50 -2.15 -10.34
N SER A 153 10.37 -1.17 -11.25
CA SER A 153 10.41 -1.40 -12.69
C SER A 153 11.72 -2.02 -13.15
N ALA A 154 12.85 -1.53 -12.65
CA ALA A 154 14.18 -2.06 -13.01
C ALA A 154 14.38 -3.48 -12.48
N ILE A 155 14.10 -3.71 -11.16
CA ILE A 155 14.40 -5.00 -10.53
C ILE A 155 13.55 -6.14 -11.08
N PHE A 156 12.31 -5.87 -11.47
CA PHE A 156 11.38 -6.87 -11.98
C PHE A 156 11.22 -6.86 -13.50
N GLN A 157 11.89 -5.93 -14.19
CA GLN A 157 11.71 -5.71 -15.62
C GLN A 157 10.23 -5.52 -16.02
N ALA A 158 9.44 -4.94 -15.12
CA ALA A 158 7.99 -4.83 -15.19
C ALA A 158 7.54 -3.37 -14.94
N PRO A 159 7.51 -2.53 -15.98
CA PRO A 159 7.27 -1.10 -15.82
C PRO A 159 5.85 -0.75 -15.34
N ALA A 160 4.79 -1.43 -15.78
CA ALA A 160 3.44 -1.16 -15.28
C ALA A 160 3.27 -1.61 -13.83
N THR A 161 3.87 -2.75 -13.48
CA THR A 161 3.96 -3.23 -12.08
C THR A 161 4.65 -2.19 -11.19
N GLY A 162 5.76 -1.63 -11.64
CA GLY A 162 6.49 -0.61 -10.90
C GLY A 162 5.64 0.61 -10.58
N VAL A 163 4.87 1.10 -11.56
CA VAL A 163 3.93 2.21 -11.37
C VAL A 163 2.86 1.84 -10.36
N LEU A 164 2.16 0.73 -10.56
CA LEU A 164 1.04 0.31 -9.72
C LEU A 164 1.51 0.04 -8.28
N PHE A 165 2.63 -0.67 -8.11
CA PHE A 165 3.17 -0.95 -6.78
C PHE A 165 3.51 0.31 -5.99
N ALA A 166 4.16 1.28 -6.63
CA ALA A 166 4.49 2.55 -5.97
C ALA A 166 3.24 3.37 -5.60
N LEU A 167 2.16 3.24 -6.35
CA LEU A 167 0.90 3.95 -6.08
C LEU A 167 0.02 3.23 -5.04
N GLU A 168 0.01 1.90 -5.01
CA GLU A 168 -0.79 1.07 -4.10
C GLU A 168 -0.11 0.88 -2.74
N SER A 169 1.20 0.61 -2.71
CA SER A 169 1.90 0.19 -1.50
C SER A 169 1.83 1.15 -0.30
N PRO A 170 1.58 2.47 -0.44
CA PRO A 170 1.35 3.34 0.71
C PRO A 170 0.02 3.08 1.44
N TYR A 171 -0.93 2.42 0.78
CA TYR A 171 -2.30 2.22 1.29
C TYR A 171 -2.69 0.75 1.26
N LYS A 172 -3.68 0.34 2.07
CA LYS A 172 -4.22 -1.02 2.06
C LYS A 172 -5.41 -1.20 1.10
N GLY A 173 -6.01 -0.11 0.60
CA GLY A 173 -7.18 -0.16 -0.27
C GLY A 173 -7.39 1.09 -1.12
N ASP A 174 -6.33 1.88 -1.38
CA ASP A 174 -6.42 3.11 -2.16
C ASP A 174 -5.16 3.34 -3.01
N LEU A 175 -5.17 4.35 -3.87
CA LEU A 175 -4.12 4.67 -4.84
C LEU A 175 -3.63 6.11 -4.72
N GLY A 176 -2.32 6.30 -4.78
CA GLY A 176 -1.67 7.61 -4.82
C GLY A 176 -1.75 8.32 -6.19
N ARG A 177 -2.94 8.53 -6.76
CA ARG A 177 -3.19 8.96 -8.16
C ARG A 177 -2.41 10.18 -8.65
N ARG A 178 -2.05 11.13 -7.79
CA ARG A 178 -1.35 12.37 -8.19
C ARG A 178 0.04 12.14 -8.78
N ALA A 179 0.68 11.02 -8.47
CA ALA A 179 2.02 10.69 -8.95
C ALA A 179 2.02 9.76 -10.19
N LEU A 180 0.87 9.47 -10.80
CA LEU A 180 0.75 8.51 -11.90
C LEU A 180 1.67 8.85 -13.07
N LEU A 181 1.60 10.06 -13.62
CA LEU A 181 2.42 10.46 -14.77
C LEU A 181 3.94 10.51 -14.46
N PRO A 182 4.37 11.10 -13.32
CA PRO A 182 5.75 10.97 -12.86
C PRO A 182 6.23 9.53 -12.75
N ALA A 183 5.42 8.64 -12.17
CA ALA A 183 5.73 7.23 -12.01
C ALA A 183 5.86 6.50 -13.37
N LEU A 184 4.95 6.75 -14.31
CA LEU A 184 5.00 6.18 -15.67
C LEU A 184 6.30 6.52 -16.40
N LEU A 185 6.66 7.81 -16.44
CA LEU A 185 7.87 8.26 -17.15
C LEU A 185 9.14 7.72 -16.50
N SER A 186 9.20 7.76 -15.18
CA SER A 186 10.36 7.28 -14.43
C SER A 186 10.51 5.76 -14.52
N SER A 187 9.41 5.04 -14.43
CA SER A 187 9.37 3.58 -14.56
C SER A 187 9.84 3.13 -15.94
N ALA A 188 9.26 3.69 -17.01
CA ALA A 188 9.63 3.34 -18.38
C ALA A 188 11.10 3.64 -18.68
N SER A 189 11.61 4.81 -18.29
CA SER A 189 13.02 5.16 -18.50
C SER A 189 13.98 4.30 -17.67
N SER A 190 13.56 3.89 -16.47
CA SER A 190 14.34 2.97 -15.62
C SER A 190 14.46 1.58 -16.25
N TYR A 191 13.34 1.03 -16.71
CA TYR A 191 13.30 -0.24 -17.42
C TYR A 191 14.25 -0.24 -18.64
N VAL A 192 14.08 0.75 -19.52
CA VAL A 192 14.93 0.87 -20.71
C VAL A 192 16.41 0.95 -20.32
N THR A 193 16.75 1.76 -19.31
CA THR A 193 18.14 1.90 -18.85
C THR A 193 18.67 0.59 -18.29
N TYR A 194 17.88 -0.10 -17.48
CA TYR A 194 18.26 -1.39 -16.91
C TYR A 194 18.58 -2.41 -18.00
N VAL A 195 17.68 -2.57 -18.96
CA VAL A 195 17.84 -3.53 -20.07
C VAL A 195 19.02 -3.17 -20.98
N LEU A 196 19.26 -1.88 -21.23
CA LEU A 196 20.44 -1.44 -21.98
C LEU A 196 21.76 -1.78 -21.30
N VAL A 197 21.81 -1.81 -19.96
CA VAL A 197 23.01 -2.12 -19.16
C VAL A 197 23.20 -3.62 -18.97
N THR A 198 22.11 -4.36 -18.67
CA THR A 198 22.18 -5.79 -18.36
C THR A 198 22.08 -6.68 -19.60
N GLY A 199 21.67 -6.12 -20.70
CA GLY A 199 21.37 -6.81 -21.96
C GLY A 199 19.87 -7.04 -22.13
N PHE A 200 19.45 -7.14 -23.39
CA PHE A 200 18.12 -7.70 -23.74
C PHE A 200 18.25 -9.21 -23.55
N GLY A 201 18.13 -9.66 -22.31
CA GLY A 201 18.19 -11.08 -22.00
C GLY A 201 16.82 -11.71 -22.20
N ASP A 202 16.83 -12.97 -22.58
CA ASP A 202 15.63 -13.84 -22.61
C ASP A 202 15.17 -14.19 -21.18
N ASP A 203 15.80 -13.60 -20.15
CA ASP A 203 15.60 -13.91 -18.74
C ASP A 203 14.55 -13.00 -18.10
N LEU A 204 13.28 -13.15 -18.47
CA LEU A 204 12.19 -12.67 -17.64
C LEU A 204 12.24 -13.40 -16.29
N PRO A 205 11.95 -12.74 -15.14
CA PRO A 205 11.99 -13.38 -13.81
C PRO A 205 11.21 -14.70 -13.72
N PHE A 206 10.20 -14.87 -14.58
CA PHE A 206 9.39 -16.07 -14.71
C PHE A 206 9.10 -16.35 -16.18
N GLU A 207 10.11 -16.73 -16.97
CA GLU A 207 9.89 -17.12 -18.35
C GLU A 207 9.06 -18.41 -18.42
N VAL A 208 7.81 -18.24 -18.80
CA VAL A 208 6.91 -19.37 -19.10
C VAL A 208 6.87 -19.55 -20.59
N ARG A 209 7.17 -20.75 -21.04
CA ARG A 209 6.89 -21.11 -22.42
C ARG A 209 5.39 -20.94 -22.69
N THR A 210 5.05 -19.88 -23.42
CA THR A 210 3.66 -19.48 -23.72
C THR A 210 2.88 -20.54 -24.49
N ASP A 211 3.57 -21.46 -25.16
CA ASP A 211 2.99 -22.64 -25.83
C ASP A 211 2.39 -23.66 -24.85
N LEU A 212 2.82 -23.65 -23.55
CA LEU A 212 2.31 -24.52 -22.50
C LEU A 212 1.09 -23.92 -21.75
N VAL A 213 0.68 -22.70 -22.04
CA VAL A 213 -0.43 -22.03 -21.35
C VAL A 213 -1.59 -21.81 -22.31
N ARG A 214 -2.26 -22.89 -22.71
CA ARG A 214 -3.61 -22.78 -23.28
C ARG A 214 -4.61 -22.59 -22.15
N VAL A 215 -4.86 -21.32 -21.79
CA VAL A 215 -5.86 -21.00 -20.74
C VAL A 215 -7.24 -21.01 -21.37
N GLY A 216 -7.89 -22.15 -21.32
CA GLY A 216 -9.35 -22.21 -21.46
C GLY A 216 -9.97 -21.82 -20.13
N PHE A 217 -10.83 -20.81 -20.11
CA PHE A 217 -11.55 -20.43 -18.88
C PHE A 217 -12.73 -21.37 -18.65
N GLY A 218 -12.45 -22.55 -18.09
CA GLY A 218 -13.48 -23.47 -17.63
C GLY A 218 -13.93 -23.14 -16.20
N GLN A 219 -15.03 -23.76 -15.79
CA GLN A 219 -15.52 -23.62 -14.38
C GLN A 219 -14.49 -24.12 -13.37
N ARG A 220 -13.70 -25.14 -13.70
CA ARG A 220 -12.67 -25.71 -12.83
C ARG A 220 -11.53 -24.74 -12.56
N GLU A 221 -11.07 -24.04 -13.60
CA GLU A 221 -9.99 -23.06 -13.50
C GLU A 221 -10.41 -21.85 -12.66
N LEU A 222 -11.64 -21.37 -12.83
CA LEU A 222 -12.17 -20.24 -12.06
C LEU A 222 -12.40 -20.62 -10.59
N LEU A 223 -12.96 -21.80 -10.31
CA LEU A 223 -13.11 -22.29 -8.93
C LEU A 223 -11.75 -22.56 -8.29
N GLY A 224 -10.81 -23.14 -9.03
CA GLY A 224 -9.45 -23.35 -8.59
C GLY A 224 -8.73 -22.05 -8.24
N ALA A 225 -8.90 -21.01 -9.06
CA ALA A 225 -8.36 -19.68 -8.77
C ALA A 225 -8.92 -19.09 -7.47
N ALA A 226 -10.23 -19.27 -7.19
CA ALA A 226 -10.82 -18.86 -5.92
C ALA A 226 -10.25 -19.64 -4.73
N ILE A 227 -10.04 -20.95 -4.87
CA ILE A 227 -9.41 -21.80 -3.82
C ILE A 227 -7.96 -21.35 -3.57
N VAL A 228 -7.17 -21.14 -4.63
CA VAL A 228 -5.82 -20.60 -4.52
C VAL A 228 -5.84 -19.24 -3.79
N GLY A 229 -6.76 -18.36 -4.15
CA GLY A 229 -6.94 -17.06 -3.49
C GLY A 229 -7.21 -17.20 -1.99
N ALA A 230 -8.11 -18.09 -1.60
CA ALA A 230 -8.44 -18.32 -0.19
C ALA A 230 -7.24 -18.87 0.61
N LEU A 231 -6.55 -19.88 0.08
CA LEU A 231 -5.38 -20.46 0.74
C LEU A 231 -4.21 -19.47 0.82
N CYS A 232 -3.95 -18.72 -0.26
CA CYS A 232 -2.96 -17.65 -0.25
C CYS A 232 -3.30 -16.56 0.75
N GLY A 233 -4.56 -16.16 0.88
CA GLY A 233 -5.02 -15.20 1.88
C GLY A 233 -4.75 -15.67 3.32
N ILE A 234 -5.10 -16.92 3.65
CA ILE A 234 -4.83 -17.53 4.96
C ILE A 234 -3.32 -17.61 5.23
N ALA A 235 -2.55 -18.11 4.26
CA ALA A 235 -1.11 -18.24 4.40
C ALA A 235 -0.41 -16.87 4.52
N ALA A 236 -0.88 -15.85 3.80
CA ALA A 236 -0.37 -14.48 3.90
C ALA A 236 -0.62 -13.85 5.28
N MET A 237 -1.75 -14.16 5.95
CA MET A 237 -1.95 -13.77 7.35
C MET A 237 -0.90 -14.40 8.27
N GLY A 238 -0.62 -15.68 8.09
CA GLY A 238 0.42 -16.39 8.84
C GLY A 238 1.80 -15.79 8.59
N PHE A 239 2.15 -15.56 7.33
CA PHE A 239 3.41 -14.93 6.92
C PHE A 239 3.55 -13.52 7.48
N SER A 240 2.51 -12.69 7.39
CA SER A 240 2.52 -11.32 7.95
C SER A 240 2.77 -11.33 9.46
N ARG A 241 2.16 -12.26 10.21
CA ARG A 241 2.43 -12.43 11.66
C ARG A 241 3.86 -12.87 11.93
N ALA A 242 4.39 -13.81 11.14
CA ALA A 242 5.76 -14.27 11.27
C ALA A 242 6.78 -13.14 11.03
N ILE A 243 6.58 -12.32 9.99
CA ILE A 243 7.44 -11.18 9.67
C ILE A 243 7.35 -10.10 10.76
N LYS A 244 6.16 -9.78 11.27
CA LYS A 244 5.99 -8.84 12.38
C LYS A 244 6.65 -9.35 13.65
N GLY A 245 6.45 -10.62 14.00
CA GLY A 245 7.13 -11.24 15.12
C GLY A 245 8.67 -11.24 14.97
N ALA A 246 9.18 -11.46 13.75
CA ALA A 246 10.61 -11.37 13.44
C ALA A 246 11.16 -9.97 13.69
N LYS A 247 10.44 -8.92 13.28
CA LYS A 247 10.81 -7.52 13.53
C LYS A 247 10.75 -7.14 15.02
N GLU A 248 9.77 -7.64 15.74
CA GLU A 248 9.65 -7.44 17.19
C GLU A 248 10.79 -8.12 17.94
N LEU A 249 11.11 -9.35 17.55
CA LEU A 249 12.26 -10.09 18.10
C LEU A 249 13.57 -9.33 17.88
N GLN A 250 13.76 -8.75 16.68
CA GLN A 250 14.91 -7.92 16.35
C GLN A 250 15.06 -6.69 17.26
N LYS A 251 13.94 -6.10 17.71
CA LYS A 251 13.95 -4.95 18.63
C LYS A 251 14.20 -5.35 20.08
N SER A 252 13.79 -6.55 20.50
CA SER A 252 13.80 -7.02 21.88
C SER A 252 15.08 -7.73 22.30
N GLN A 253 15.80 -8.34 21.35
CA GLN A 253 16.96 -9.19 21.62
C GLN A 253 18.28 -8.54 21.18
N PRO A 254 19.42 -8.90 21.79
CA PRO A 254 20.73 -8.44 21.37
C PRO A 254 21.02 -8.83 19.93
N TRP A 255 21.40 -7.86 19.11
CA TRP A 255 21.63 -8.04 17.67
C TRP A 255 22.64 -9.15 17.32
N TRP A 256 23.74 -9.26 18.09
CA TRP A 256 24.76 -10.27 17.86
C TRP A 256 24.25 -11.70 18.11
N MET A 257 23.36 -11.86 19.10
CA MET A 257 22.74 -13.14 19.40
C MET A 257 21.81 -13.57 18.28
N LEU A 258 21.01 -12.63 17.76
CA LEU A 258 20.14 -12.90 16.61
C LEU A 258 20.94 -13.19 15.34
N ALA A 259 22.02 -12.45 15.09
CA ALA A 259 22.90 -12.70 13.95
C ALA A 259 23.59 -14.08 14.05
N ALA A 260 24.05 -14.48 15.25
CA ALA A 260 24.65 -15.80 15.47
C ALA A 260 23.61 -16.93 15.31
N ALA A 261 22.43 -16.80 15.95
CA ALA A 261 21.36 -17.78 15.83
C ALA A 261 20.87 -17.90 14.38
N GLY A 262 20.66 -16.79 13.71
CA GLY A 262 20.28 -16.75 12.30
C GLY A 262 21.30 -17.40 11.38
N SER A 263 22.59 -17.20 11.66
CA SER A 263 23.66 -17.87 10.92
C SER A 263 23.60 -19.38 11.02
N VAL A 264 23.38 -19.91 12.23
CA VAL A 264 23.25 -21.35 12.46
C VAL A 264 22.00 -21.91 11.77
N ILE A 265 20.87 -21.23 11.91
CA ILE A 265 19.61 -21.65 11.27
C ILE A 265 19.75 -21.62 9.75
N ALA A 266 20.30 -20.54 9.17
CA ALA A 266 20.48 -20.44 7.72
C ALA A 266 21.38 -21.56 7.18
N ALA A 267 22.51 -21.83 7.83
CA ALA A 267 23.38 -22.94 7.46
C ALA A 267 22.68 -24.30 7.56
N GLY A 268 21.93 -24.53 8.64
CA GLY A 268 21.13 -25.75 8.82
C GLY A 268 20.06 -25.94 7.74
N LEU A 269 19.39 -24.86 7.32
CA LEU A 269 18.40 -24.90 6.24
C LEU A 269 19.01 -25.23 4.89
N VAL A 270 20.22 -24.73 4.58
CA VAL A 270 20.93 -25.09 3.35
C VAL A 270 21.28 -26.58 3.33
N VAL A 271 21.82 -27.11 4.44
CA VAL A 271 22.13 -28.56 4.57
C VAL A 271 20.88 -29.40 4.48
N LEU A 272 19.79 -28.98 5.15
CA LEU A 272 18.50 -29.67 5.09
C LEU A 272 17.93 -29.65 3.67
N SER A 273 17.96 -28.52 2.99
CA SER A 273 17.50 -28.40 1.60
C SER A 273 18.31 -29.33 0.67
N ASN A 274 19.63 -29.40 0.84
CA ASN A 274 20.47 -30.31 0.06
C ASN A 274 20.14 -31.79 0.31
N SER A 275 19.72 -32.14 1.51
CA SER A 275 19.35 -33.54 1.82
C SER A 275 18.00 -33.95 1.26
N LEU A 276 17.10 -32.99 1.03
CA LEU A 276 15.72 -33.25 0.58
C LEU A 276 15.56 -33.01 -0.93
N PHE A 277 16.24 -32.01 -1.48
CA PHE A 277 16.07 -31.53 -2.86
C PHE A 277 17.42 -31.13 -3.48
N ASP A 278 17.76 -29.86 -3.33
CA ASP A 278 19.01 -29.19 -3.74
C ASP A 278 19.27 -28.00 -2.81
N ALA A 279 20.54 -27.74 -2.47
CA ALA A 279 20.92 -26.62 -1.62
C ALA A 279 20.48 -25.26 -2.21
N SER A 280 20.54 -25.12 -3.53
CA SER A 280 20.20 -23.88 -4.25
C SER A 280 18.74 -23.44 -4.02
N LEU A 281 17.81 -24.36 -3.76
CA LEU A 281 16.40 -24.05 -3.54
C LEU A 281 16.14 -23.27 -2.25
N SER A 282 17.05 -23.29 -1.27
CA SER A 282 16.96 -22.50 -0.04
C SER A 282 17.72 -21.18 -0.12
N LEU A 283 18.61 -20.99 -1.10
CA LEU A 283 19.48 -19.84 -1.26
C LEU A 283 18.86 -18.76 -2.13
N GLY A 284 19.14 -17.52 -1.77
CA GLY A 284 18.82 -16.33 -2.58
C GLY A 284 17.36 -16.10 -2.92
N PRO A 285 17.10 -15.19 -3.84
CA PRO A 285 15.74 -14.92 -4.32
C PRO A 285 15.15 -16.08 -5.13
N THR A 286 15.56 -16.26 -6.35
CA THR A 286 15.11 -17.36 -7.25
C THR A 286 16.09 -17.38 -8.43
N THR A 287 17.25 -17.94 -8.23
CA THR A 287 18.27 -17.85 -9.24
C THR A 287 17.93 -18.67 -10.48
N GLU A 288 18.05 -18.04 -11.64
CA GLU A 288 18.02 -18.63 -13.00
C GLU A 288 16.87 -19.60 -13.30
N GLY A 289 15.71 -19.38 -12.67
CA GLY A 289 14.56 -20.24 -12.88
C GLY A 289 14.68 -21.65 -12.29
N GLN A 290 15.74 -21.99 -11.54
CA GLN A 290 15.88 -23.33 -10.95
C GLN A 290 14.72 -23.67 -10.03
N LEU A 291 14.33 -22.76 -9.13
CA LEU A 291 13.19 -22.98 -8.24
C LEU A 291 11.90 -23.10 -9.02
N LEU A 292 11.69 -22.28 -10.05
CA LEU A 292 10.52 -22.35 -10.91
C LEU A 292 10.46 -23.70 -11.64
N ARG A 293 11.58 -24.14 -12.24
CA ARG A 293 11.67 -25.44 -12.94
C ARG A 293 11.40 -26.59 -11.98
N TRP A 294 11.92 -26.54 -10.75
CA TRP A 294 11.68 -27.56 -9.75
C TRP A 294 10.21 -27.59 -9.31
N VAL A 295 9.59 -26.46 -8.99
CA VAL A 295 8.18 -26.39 -8.59
C VAL A 295 7.23 -26.84 -9.71
N LEU A 296 7.57 -26.55 -10.97
CA LEU A 296 6.78 -26.97 -12.13
C LEU A 296 7.08 -28.38 -12.61
N ASN A 297 8.03 -29.08 -11.99
CA ASN A 297 8.31 -30.47 -12.34
C ASN A 297 7.12 -31.39 -11.96
N PRO A 298 6.55 -32.15 -12.92
CA PRO A 298 5.45 -33.06 -12.65
C PRO A 298 5.74 -34.13 -11.61
N ASP A 299 7.02 -34.56 -11.53
CA ASP A 299 7.45 -35.65 -10.68
C ASP A 299 7.54 -35.26 -9.20
N GLU A 300 7.50 -33.96 -8.88
CA GLU A 300 7.59 -33.49 -7.51
C GLU A 300 6.29 -33.71 -6.72
N THR A 301 6.45 -34.29 -5.55
CA THR A 301 5.31 -34.71 -4.71
C THR A 301 4.79 -33.55 -3.85
N LEU A 302 3.50 -33.60 -3.48
CA LEU A 302 2.89 -32.59 -2.61
C LEU A 302 3.58 -32.42 -1.25
N PRO A 303 4.04 -33.48 -0.55
CA PRO A 303 4.83 -33.36 0.68
C PRO A 303 6.14 -32.59 0.47
N MET A 304 6.86 -32.81 -0.64
CA MET A 304 8.10 -32.11 -0.94
C MET A 304 7.86 -30.61 -1.16
N LEU A 305 6.78 -30.26 -1.88
CA LEU A 305 6.35 -28.86 -2.04
C LEU A 305 6.03 -28.21 -0.68
N GLY A 306 5.34 -28.93 0.22
CA GLY A 306 5.07 -28.48 1.58
C GLY A 306 6.33 -28.26 2.42
N MET A 307 7.33 -29.14 2.28
CA MET A 307 8.62 -28.99 2.95
C MET A 307 9.39 -27.76 2.42
N LEU A 308 9.42 -27.56 1.10
CA LEU A 308 10.04 -26.38 0.50
C LEU A 308 9.36 -25.09 0.96
N LEU A 309 8.02 -25.08 1.02
CA LEU A 309 7.23 -23.95 1.55
C LEU A 309 7.68 -23.59 2.99
N ALA A 310 7.82 -24.59 3.86
CA ALA A 310 8.25 -24.42 5.24
C ALA A 310 9.70 -23.90 5.33
N ILE A 311 10.61 -24.47 4.56
CA ILE A 311 12.02 -24.04 4.50
C ILE A 311 12.11 -22.58 4.07
N ARG A 312 11.43 -22.18 3.00
CA ARG A 312 11.44 -20.79 2.49
C ARG A 312 10.83 -19.80 3.49
N LEU A 313 9.72 -20.17 4.15
CA LEU A 313 9.11 -19.37 5.20
C LEU A 313 10.08 -19.12 6.38
N VAL A 314 10.71 -20.19 6.88
CA VAL A 314 11.67 -20.09 8.00
C VAL A 314 12.91 -19.31 7.58
N ALA A 315 13.46 -19.57 6.39
CA ALA A 315 14.65 -18.87 5.90
C ALA A 315 14.43 -17.36 5.81
N THR A 316 13.32 -16.91 5.22
CA THR A 316 12.99 -15.48 5.12
C THR A 316 12.74 -14.84 6.49
N SER A 317 11.96 -15.51 7.35
CA SER A 317 11.68 -15.00 8.71
C SER A 317 12.96 -14.90 9.56
N THR A 318 13.86 -15.88 9.44
CA THR A 318 15.15 -15.88 10.13
C THR A 318 16.05 -14.75 9.65
N LEU A 319 16.15 -14.53 8.34
CA LEU A 319 16.94 -13.44 7.78
C LEU A 319 16.49 -12.09 8.31
N ILE A 320 15.17 -11.84 8.33
CA ILE A 320 14.59 -10.58 8.83
C ILE A 320 14.81 -10.44 10.34
N ALA A 321 14.54 -11.48 11.12
CA ALA A 321 14.74 -11.47 12.58
C ALA A 321 16.19 -11.14 12.94
N SER A 322 17.14 -11.61 12.15
CA SER A 322 18.58 -11.45 12.39
C SER A 322 19.15 -10.13 11.88
N GLY A 323 18.35 -9.27 11.27
CA GLY A 323 18.78 -7.96 10.79
C GLY A 323 19.37 -7.96 9.37
N GLY A 324 19.14 -9.01 8.60
CA GLY A 324 19.48 -9.04 7.18
C GLY A 324 18.65 -8.04 6.37
N VAL A 325 19.21 -7.56 5.28
CA VAL A 325 18.58 -6.58 4.39
C VAL A 325 18.08 -7.27 3.13
N GLY A 326 16.80 -7.09 2.85
CA GLY A 326 16.15 -7.57 1.64
C GLY A 326 14.66 -7.30 1.67
N GLY A 327 14.00 -7.43 0.53
CA GLY A 327 12.56 -7.34 0.41
C GLY A 327 11.88 -8.70 0.56
N VAL A 328 10.59 -8.67 0.83
CA VAL A 328 9.77 -9.88 0.97
C VAL A 328 8.87 -10.16 -0.24
N PHE A 329 8.99 -9.37 -1.31
CA PHE A 329 8.18 -9.54 -2.51
C PHE A 329 8.48 -10.88 -3.19
N ILE A 330 9.75 -11.19 -3.46
CA ILE A 330 10.13 -12.50 -4.02
C ILE A 330 9.78 -13.66 -3.08
N PRO A 331 10.05 -13.62 -1.76
CA PRO A 331 9.53 -14.63 -0.84
C PRO A 331 8.02 -14.85 -0.94
N LEU A 332 7.21 -13.79 -1.00
CA LEU A 332 5.75 -13.89 -1.18
C LEU A 332 5.39 -14.55 -2.52
N ALA A 333 6.07 -14.15 -3.60
CA ALA A 333 5.87 -14.76 -4.93
C ALA A 333 6.16 -16.26 -4.91
N VAL A 334 7.27 -16.68 -4.30
CA VAL A 334 7.67 -18.08 -4.17
C VAL A 334 6.65 -18.89 -3.35
N LEU A 335 6.22 -18.37 -2.21
CA LEU A 335 5.20 -19.06 -1.38
C LEU A 335 3.88 -19.21 -2.14
N GLY A 336 3.46 -18.17 -2.88
CA GLY A 336 2.28 -18.21 -3.74
C GLY A 336 2.42 -19.22 -4.87
N LEU A 337 3.58 -19.27 -5.52
CA LEU A 337 3.90 -20.23 -6.58
C LEU A 337 3.72 -21.69 -6.08
N ILE A 338 4.29 -22.01 -4.91
CA ILE A 338 4.22 -23.35 -4.31
C ILE A 338 2.78 -23.69 -3.92
N ILE A 339 2.03 -22.79 -3.28
CA ILE A 339 0.63 -23.02 -2.91
C ILE A 339 -0.22 -23.26 -4.16
N GLY A 340 -0.04 -22.44 -5.21
CA GLY A 340 -0.72 -22.65 -6.48
C GLY A 340 -0.41 -24.00 -7.10
N ARG A 341 0.85 -24.46 -7.04
CA ARG A 341 1.24 -25.80 -7.52
C ARG A 341 0.59 -26.93 -6.73
N ILE A 342 0.48 -26.79 -5.41
CA ILE A 342 -0.21 -27.76 -4.55
C ILE A 342 -1.70 -27.87 -4.94
N VAL A 343 -2.37 -26.74 -5.11
CA VAL A 343 -3.79 -26.71 -5.53
C VAL A 343 -3.96 -27.29 -6.94
N GLY A 344 -3.06 -26.95 -7.87
CA GLY A 344 -3.06 -27.53 -9.21
C GLY A 344 -2.95 -29.07 -9.20
N GLY A 345 -2.16 -29.62 -8.28
CA GLY A 345 -2.05 -31.05 -8.09
C GLY A 345 -3.32 -31.69 -7.48
N TRP A 346 -4.09 -30.96 -6.68
CA TRP A 346 -5.37 -31.47 -6.16
C TRP A 346 -6.49 -31.46 -7.19
N ILE A 347 -6.47 -30.49 -8.11
CA ILE A 347 -7.52 -30.32 -9.13
C ILE A 347 -7.26 -31.20 -10.35
N ASP A 348 -6.09 -31.85 -10.42
CA ASP A 348 -5.66 -32.73 -11.52
C ASP A 348 -5.76 -32.03 -12.89
N VAL A 349 -5.15 -30.84 -12.98
CA VAL A 349 -4.97 -30.16 -14.26
C VAL A 349 -3.85 -30.88 -15.02
N GLY A 350 -4.13 -31.30 -16.23
CA GLY A 350 -3.13 -31.96 -17.08
C GLY A 350 -1.83 -31.18 -17.22
N VAL A 351 -0.76 -31.83 -17.64
CA VAL A 351 0.60 -31.27 -17.75
C VAL A 351 0.65 -29.95 -18.54
N GLU A 352 -0.23 -29.77 -19.53
CA GLU A 352 -0.35 -28.56 -20.35
C GLU A 352 -0.82 -27.32 -19.56
N SER A 353 -1.44 -27.51 -18.40
CA SER A 353 -1.96 -26.43 -17.54
C SER A 353 -1.21 -26.31 -16.21
N MET A 354 -0.09 -27.02 -16.05
CA MET A 354 0.62 -27.14 -14.77
C MET A 354 1.17 -25.82 -14.25
N ALA A 355 1.50 -24.88 -15.13
CA ALA A 355 1.97 -23.54 -14.77
C ALA A 355 0.83 -22.59 -14.37
N PHE A 356 -0.44 -22.93 -14.65
CA PHE A 356 -1.56 -22.00 -14.46
C PHE A 356 -1.77 -21.58 -13.02
N PHE A 357 -2.04 -22.54 -12.13
CA PHE A 357 -2.30 -22.24 -10.71
C PHE A 357 -1.10 -21.70 -9.94
N PRO A 358 0.16 -22.11 -10.19
CA PRO A 358 1.33 -21.47 -9.62
C PRO A 358 1.36 -19.96 -9.82
N PHE A 359 1.16 -19.46 -11.05
CA PHE A 359 1.17 -18.03 -11.32
C PHE A 359 -0.04 -17.29 -10.74
N ILE A 360 -1.21 -17.92 -10.71
CA ILE A 360 -2.36 -17.39 -9.97
C ILE A 360 -2.04 -17.27 -8.47
N GLY A 361 -1.32 -18.23 -7.91
CA GLY A 361 -0.84 -18.19 -6.53
C GLY A 361 0.14 -17.05 -6.26
N VAL A 362 1.07 -16.79 -7.21
CA VAL A 362 1.96 -15.61 -7.15
C VAL A 362 1.15 -14.33 -7.02
N ALA A 363 0.17 -14.10 -7.91
CA ALA A 363 -0.68 -12.91 -7.86
C ALA A 363 -1.44 -12.81 -6.53
N ALA A 364 -2.09 -13.89 -6.11
CA ALA A 364 -2.91 -13.92 -4.90
C ALA A 364 -2.11 -13.68 -3.62
N PHE A 365 -0.91 -14.28 -3.50
CA PHE A 365 -0.09 -14.15 -2.29
C PHE A 365 0.58 -12.78 -2.21
N LEU A 366 1.08 -12.25 -3.33
CA LEU A 366 1.64 -10.90 -3.40
C LEU A 366 0.59 -9.84 -3.03
N ALA A 367 -0.60 -9.95 -3.64
CA ALA A 367 -1.72 -9.06 -3.35
C ALA A 367 -2.09 -9.11 -1.86
N ALA A 368 -2.21 -10.29 -1.27
CA ALA A 368 -2.56 -10.45 0.14
C ALA A 368 -1.45 -9.94 1.08
N GLY A 369 -0.18 -10.21 0.77
CA GLY A 369 0.95 -9.83 1.60
C GLY A 369 1.19 -8.33 1.66
N TYR A 370 1.24 -7.66 0.52
CA TYR A 370 1.49 -6.21 0.42
C TYR A 370 0.23 -5.36 0.34
N ARG A 371 -0.95 -5.93 0.18
CA ARG A 371 -2.20 -5.19 -0.06
C ARG A 371 -2.13 -4.36 -1.36
N THR A 372 -1.49 -4.93 -2.39
CA THR A 372 -1.30 -4.30 -3.72
C THR A 372 -1.92 -5.18 -4.81
N PRO A 373 -3.25 -5.22 -4.90
CA PRO A 373 -3.97 -6.14 -5.79
C PRO A 373 -3.67 -5.94 -7.27
N LEU A 374 -3.67 -4.70 -7.75
CA LEU A 374 -3.46 -4.42 -9.18
C LEU A 374 -1.99 -4.65 -9.59
N ALA A 375 -1.04 -4.23 -8.73
CA ALA A 375 0.37 -4.47 -8.97
C ALA A 375 0.69 -5.97 -9.04
N ALA A 376 0.07 -6.79 -8.19
CA ALA A 376 0.30 -8.23 -8.17
C ALA A 376 -0.20 -8.94 -9.42
N VAL A 377 -1.38 -8.60 -9.92
CA VAL A 377 -1.91 -9.13 -11.19
C VAL A 377 -1.06 -8.68 -12.37
N MET A 378 -0.69 -7.41 -12.40
CA MET A 378 0.14 -6.86 -13.47
C MET A 378 1.54 -7.47 -13.46
N PHE A 379 2.11 -7.73 -12.27
CA PHE A 379 3.40 -8.42 -12.15
C PHE A 379 3.40 -9.77 -12.84
N VAL A 380 2.37 -10.60 -12.61
CA VAL A 380 2.26 -11.89 -13.28
C VAL A 380 2.10 -11.71 -14.79
N ALA A 381 1.28 -10.77 -15.23
CA ALA A 381 1.07 -10.53 -16.66
C ALA A 381 2.35 -10.06 -17.39
N GLU A 382 3.12 -9.15 -16.78
CA GLU A 382 4.36 -8.63 -17.38
C GLU A 382 5.51 -9.65 -17.29
N SER A 383 5.69 -10.30 -16.12
CA SER A 383 6.81 -11.23 -15.92
C SER A 383 6.66 -12.56 -16.67
N THR A 384 5.43 -12.94 -17.01
CA THR A 384 5.17 -14.15 -17.81
C THR A 384 4.94 -13.85 -19.29
N GLY A 385 4.70 -12.58 -19.67
CA GLY A 385 4.30 -12.20 -21.01
C GLY A 385 2.92 -12.74 -21.41
N ALA A 386 2.12 -13.26 -20.47
CA ALA A 386 0.86 -13.94 -20.73
C ALA A 386 -0.35 -13.20 -20.13
N PRO A 387 -1.05 -12.34 -20.91
CA PRO A 387 -2.23 -11.61 -20.44
C PRO A 387 -3.39 -12.53 -20.01
N ALA A 388 -3.36 -13.79 -20.42
CA ALA A 388 -4.35 -14.79 -20.06
C ALA A 388 -4.46 -15.02 -18.54
N PHE A 389 -3.42 -14.71 -17.76
CA PHE A 389 -3.46 -14.80 -16.29
C PHE A 389 -4.25 -13.67 -15.61
N VAL A 390 -4.58 -12.58 -16.32
CA VAL A 390 -5.20 -11.39 -15.71
C VAL A 390 -6.56 -11.71 -15.10
N VAL A 391 -7.47 -12.36 -15.84
CA VAL A 391 -8.84 -12.62 -15.36
C VAL A 391 -8.86 -13.59 -14.17
N PRO A 392 -8.26 -14.79 -14.26
CA PRO A 392 -8.23 -15.70 -13.11
C PRO A 392 -7.39 -15.15 -11.96
N GLY A 393 -6.33 -14.38 -12.26
CA GLY A 393 -5.55 -13.67 -11.26
C GLY A 393 -6.39 -12.66 -10.46
N LEU A 394 -7.24 -11.87 -11.12
CA LEU A 394 -8.16 -10.95 -10.46
C LEU A 394 -9.14 -11.67 -9.52
N ILE A 395 -9.67 -12.82 -9.90
CA ILE A 395 -10.56 -13.64 -9.05
C ILE A 395 -9.81 -14.09 -7.80
N ALA A 396 -8.64 -14.70 -7.96
CA ALA A 396 -7.83 -15.18 -6.85
C ALA A 396 -7.39 -14.04 -5.92
N VAL A 397 -7.00 -12.92 -6.51
CA VAL A 397 -6.62 -11.70 -5.76
C VAL A 397 -7.82 -11.15 -4.99
N ALA A 398 -9.00 -11.01 -5.59
CA ALA A 398 -10.19 -10.53 -4.92
C ALA A 398 -10.54 -11.40 -3.70
N VAL A 399 -10.55 -12.73 -3.87
CA VAL A 399 -10.79 -13.68 -2.77
C VAL A 399 -9.71 -13.54 -1.70
N SER A 400 -8.43 -13.46 -2.08
CA SER A 400 -7.32 -13.33 -1.13
C SER A 400 -7.41 -12.03 -0.31
N GLN A 401 -7.85 -10.92 -0.92
CA GLN A 401 -8.06 -9.64 -0.24
C GLN A 401 -9.17 -9.70 0.82
N VAL A 402 -10.27 -10.39 0.50
CA VAL A 402 -11.37 -10.60 1.45
C VAL A 402 -10.89 -11.44 2.64
N VAL A 403 -10.18 -12.55 2.37
CA VAL A 403 -9.71 -13.47 3.40
C VAL A 403 -8.64 -12.83 4.30
N VAL A 404 -7.66 -12.13 3.72
CA VAL A 404 -6.55 -11.54 4.50
C VAL A 404 -6.98 -10.36 5.38
N GLY A 405 -8.13 -9.74 5.09
CA GLY A 405 -8.66 -8.62 5.86
C GLY A 405 -7.68 -7.44 5.96
N GLY A 406 -7.42 -6.95 7.18
CA GLY A 406 -6.51 -5.82 7.42
C GLY A 406 -5.01 -6.20 7.55
N SER A 407 -4.64 -7.49 7.43
CA SER A 407 -3.25 -7.93 7.59
C SER A 407 -2.36 -7.48 6.43
N SER A 408 -1.13 -7.09 6.73
CA SER A 408 -0.10 -6.72 5.76
C SER A 408 1.29 -6.99 6.35
N VAL A 409 2.28 -7.23 5.51
CA VAL A 409 3.70 -7.34 5.91
C VAL A 409 4.32 -5.98 6.23
N SER A 410 3.68 -4.88 5.81
CA SER A 410 4.11 -3.52 6.05
C SER A 410 3.44 -2.91 7.29
N ASP A 411 4.23 -2.18 8.11
CA ASP A 411 3.75 -1.56 9.34
C ASP A 411 3.25 -0.12 9.13
N TYR A 412 3.65 0.55 8.04
CA TYR A 412 3.38 1.96 7.79
C TYR A 412 2.27 2.24 6.77
N GLN A 413 1.62 1.20 6.24
CA GLN A 413 0.49 1.37 5.34
C GLN A 413 -0.72 1.94 6.09
N ARG A 414 -1.38 2.92 5.49
CA ARG A 414 -2.66 3.45 5.97
C ARG A 414 -3.81 2.73 5.29
N ASP A 415 -4.95 2.64 5.98
CA ASP A 415 -6.11 1.91 5.44
C ASP A 415 -6.65 2.58 4.16
N THR A 416 -6.82 3.89 4.21
CA THR A 416 -7.29 4.69 3.08
C THR A 416 -6.50 5.98 2.96
N ARG A 417 -6.56 6.59 1.80
CA ARG A 417 -6.12 7.95 1.60
C ARG A 417 -7.11 8.86 2.33
N VAL A 418 -6.72 9.38 3.48
CA VAL A 418 -7.48 10.44 4.11
C VAL A 418 -7.40 11.64 3.16
N GLY A 419 -8.40 11.80 2.30
CA GLY A 419 -8.52 12.92 1.39
C GLY A 419 -8.61 14.23 2.19
N HIS A 420 -8.29 15.36 1.58
CA HIS A 420 -8.49 16.67 2.22
C HIS A 420 -9.94 16.81 2.72
N LEU A 421 -10.91 16.31 1.96
CA LEU A 421 -12.32 16.26 2.36
C LEU A 421 -12.54 15.42 3.63
N GLU A 422 -11.91 14.26 3.74
CA GLU A 422 -12.12 13.35 4.88
C GLU A 422 -11.49 13.87 6.18
N ARG A 423 -10.33 14.55 6.12
CA ARG A 423 -9.79 15.27 7.28
C ARG A 423 -10.68 16.42 7.72
N ARG A 424 -11.36 17.06 6.77
CA ARG A 424 -12.29 18.16 6.99
C ARG A 424 -13.55 17.67 7.69
N PHE A 425 -14.05 16.52 7.28
CA PHE A 425 -15.19 15.86 7.92
C PHE A 425 -14.88 15.31 9.32
N GLN A 426 -13.62 15.05 9.65
CA GLN A 426 -13.18 14.66 11.00
C GLN A 426 -12.94 15.83 11.95
N MET A 427 -13.07 17.08 11.48
CA MET A 427 -12.97 18.24 12.37
C MET A 427 -14.13 18.28 13.35
N PRO A 428 -13.92 18.85 14.58
CA PRO A 428 -15.02 19.11 15.49
C PRO A 428 -16.09 19.98 14.81
N VAL A 429 -17.35 19.71 15.10
CA VAL A 429 -18.49 20.50 14.59
C VAL A 429 -18.37 21.99 14.93
N THR A 430 -17.69 22.31 16.02
CA THR A 430 -17.38 23.69 16.45
C THR A 430 -16.55 24.48 15.43
N SER A 431 -15.84 23.80 14.53
CA SER A 431 -15.07 24.46 13.45
C SER A 431 -15.96 25.06 12.36
N ALA A 432 -17.12 24.45 12.10
CA ALA A 432 -18.10 24.90 11.12
C ALA A 432 -19.31 25.60 11.79
N MET A 433 -19.36 25.62 13.12
CA MET A 433 -20.46 26.19 13.88
C MET A 433 -20.45 27.71 13.82
N ARG A 434 -21.58 28.29 13.47
CA ARG A 434 -21.84 29.74 13.56
C ARG A 434 -22.46 30.03 14.94
N ARG A 435 -21.87 30.97 15.66
CA ARG A 435 -22.36 31.41 16.99
C ARG A 435 -23.33 32.57 16.90
N GLU A 436 -23.31 33.29 15.79
CA GLU A 436 -24.29 34.33 15.48
C GLU A 436 -25.44 33.70 14.71
N PHE A 437 -26.50 33.42 15.40
CA PHE A 437 -27.74 32.83 14.87
C PHE A 437 -28.95 33.43 15.57
N GLN A 438 -30.11 33.28 14.94
CA GLN A 438 -31.40 33.67 15.53
C GLN A 438 -32.33 32.47 15.47
N THR A 439 -33.17 32.33 16.47
CA THR A 439 -34.20 31.29 16.57
C THR A 439 -35.59 31.87 16.39
N VAL A 440 -36.52 31.04 16.05
CA VAL A 440 -37.94 31.32 15.97
C VAL A 440 -38.60 30.67 17.19
N SER A 441 -39.62 31.35 17.76
CA SER A 441 -40.38 30.75 18.87
C SER A 441 -41.36 29.68 18.34
N PRO A 442 -41.58 28.58 19.09
CA PRO A 442 -42.61 27.63 18.74
C PRO A 442 -44.00 28.27 18.56
N ASN A 443 -44.26 29.36 19.28
CA ASN A 443 -45.54 30.07 19.29
C ASN A 443 -45.65 31.17 18.21
N ASP A 444 -44.57 31.44 17.47
CA ASP A 444 -44.61 32.42 16.36
C ASP A 444 -45.54 31.90 15.26
N SER A 445 -46.33 32.83 14.66
CA SER A 445 -47.18 32.50 13.52
C SER A 445 -46.35 32.20 12.27
N LEU A 446 -46.87 31.37 11.35
CA LEU A 446 -46.22 31.14 10.07
C LEU A 446 -46.03 32.44 9.29
N SER A 447 -46.92 33.38 9.43
CA SER A 447 -46.79 34.73 8.83
C SER A 447 -45.54 35.46 9.36
N ASP A 448 -45.30 35.44 10.69
CA ASP A 448 -44.13 36.05 11.31
C ASP A 448 -42.85 35.31 10.93
N PHE A 449 -42.89 34.00 10.86
CA PHE A 449 -41.79 33.18 10.41
C PHE A 449 -41.40 33.50 8.96
N VAL A 450 -42.35 33.42 8.03
CA VAL A 450 -42.08 33.60 6.60
C VAL A 450 -41.70 35.04 6.27
N TRP A 451 -42.55 36.00 6.66
CA TRP A 451 -42.38 37.42 6.27
C TRP A 451 -41.47 38.20 7.23
N GLY A 452 -41.44 37.87 8.49
CA GLY A 452 -40.64 38.56 9.51
C GLY A 452 -39.25 38.00 9.68
N PHE A 453 -39.08 36.68 9.50
CA PHE A 453 -37.80 36.00 9.72
C PHE A 453 -37.14 35.54 8.41
N ALA A 454 -37.78 34.63 7.66
CA ALA A 454 -37.15 33.90 6.54
C ALA A 454 -36.82 34.80 5.36
N PHE A 455 -37.78 35.57 4.85
CA PHE A 455 -37.59 36.41 3.68
C PHE A 455 -36.57 37.57 3.87
N PRO A 456 -36.60 38.33 4.97
CA PRO A 456 -35.61 39.40 5.20
C PRO A 456 -34.18 38.86 5.31
N ARG A 457 -34.00 37.61 5.79
CA ARG A 457 -32.69 36.99 6.01
C ARG A 457 -32.24 36.10 4.85
N LYS A 458 -33.13 35.86 3.90
CA LYS A 458 -32.90 34.88 2.80
C LYS A 458 -32.55 33.50 3.32
N GLN A 459 -33.18 33.06 4.41
CA GLN A 459 -33.02 31.77 5.03
C GLN A 459 -34.31 30.97 4.85
N LEU A 460 -34.23 29.79 4.26
CA LEU A 460 -35.40 28.94 3.97
C LEU A 460 -35.76 28.05 5.15
N GLU A 461 -34.89 27.94 6.13
CA GLU A 461 -35.07 27.13 7.33
C GLU A 461 -34.65 27.92 8.58
N ALA A 462 -35.28 27.62 9.70
CA ALA A 462 -34.97 28.23 10.97
C ALA A 462 -34.99 27.19 12.11
N VAL A 463 -34.07 27.38 13.06
CA VAL A 463 -34.08 26.62 14.32
C VAL A 463 -35.18 27.19 15.23
N VAL A 464 -36.04 26.32 15.74
CA VAL A 464 -37.08 26.66 16.71
C VAL A 464 -36.55 26.36 18.11
N ALA A 465 -36.60 27.38 18.99
CA ALA A 465 -36.24 27.23 20.40
C ALA A 465 -37.23 27.96 21.29
N ASP A 466 -37.39 27.46 22.52
CA ASP A 466 -38.25 28.09 23.51
C ASP A 466 -37.59 29.33 24.16
N GLU A 467 -38.31 29.97 25.12
CA GLU A 467 -37.83 31.17 25.82
C GLU A 467 -36.56 30.92 26.66
N ASP A 468 -36.33 29.67 27.06
CA ASP A 468 -35.12 29.26 27.81
C ASP A 468 -33.94 28.87 26.87
N GLY A 469 -34.15 28.95 25.54
CA GLY A 469 -33.23 28.56 24.50
C GLY A 469 -33.10 27.07 24.26
N GLN A 470 -34.03 26.25 24.80
CA GLN A 470 -34.05 24.82 24.55
C GLN A 470 -34.48 24.54 23.12
N PHE A 471 -33.81 23.58 22.48
CA PHE A 471 -34.12 23.17 21.12
C PHE A 471 -35.53 22.49 21.08
N ALA A 472 -36.40 22.97 20.20
CA ALA A 472 -37.72 22.41 19.99
C ALA A 472 -37.89 21.70 18.63
N GLY A 473 -37.25 22.22 17.57
CA GLY A 473 -37.35 21.67 16.22
C GLY A 473 -36.74 22.56 15.15
N VAL A 474 -36.94 22.21 13.89
CA VAL A 474 -36.57 23.03 12.71
C VAL A 474 -37.84 23.27 11.87
N VAL A 475 -38.04 24.51 11.43
CA VAL A 475 -39.15 24.88 10.55
C VAL A 475 -38.62 25.27 9.18
N LYS A 476 -39.29 24.84 8.11
CA LYS A 476 -38.96 25.13 6.72
C LYS A 476 -40.04 26.00 6.06
N VAL A 477 -39.62 26.90 5.16
CA VAL A 477 -40.55 27.67 4.34
C VAL A 477 -41.32 26.77 3.37
N SER A 478 -40.73 25.65 2.92
CA SER A 478 -41.40 24.66 2.10
C SER A 478 -42.66 24.10 2.80
N ASP A 479 -42.53 23.76 4.10
CA ASP A 479 -43.61 23.15 4.87
C ASP A 479 -44.70 24.16 5.18
N ALA A 480 -44.35 25.45 5.31
CA ALA A 480 -45.33 26.52 5.38
C ALA A 480 -46.16 26.67 4.07
N GLY A 481 -45.56 26.30 2.92
CA GLY A 481 -46.21 26.29 1.62
C GLY A 481 -47.35 25.27 1.49
N ASP A 482 -47.37 24.24 2.34
CA ASP A 482 -48.40 23.21 2.39
C ASP A 482 -49.65 23.68 3.17
N VAL A 483 -49.58 24.81 3.88
CA VAL A 483 -50.65 25.43 4.63
C VAL A 483 -51.25 26.59 3.82
N ASP A 484 -52.61 26.66 3.74
CA ASP A 484 -53.27 27.77 3.06
C ASP A 484 -52.87 29.12 3.64
N GLN A 485 -52.49 30.05 2.77
CA GLN A 485 -51.93 31.34 3.17
C GLN A 485 -52.85 32.17 4.10
N ASP A 486 -54.16 31.99 4.00
CA ASP A 486 -55.15 32.63 4.88
C ASP A 486 -55.04 32.11 6.34
N GLN A 487 -54.47 30.94 6.57
CA GLN A 487 -54.28 30.32 7.89
C GLN A 487 -52.92 30.66 8.52
N TRP A 488 -52.00 31.29 7.79
CA TRP A 488 -50.64 31.55 8.28
C TRP A 488 -50.61 32.47 9.52
N SER A 489 -51.62 33.32 9.72
CA SER A 489 -51.70 34.17 10.90
C SER A 489 -52.15 33.42 12.17
N THR A 490 -52.74 32.24 12.01
CA THR A 490 -53.33 31.45 13.12
C THR A 490 -52.54 30.14 13.37
N THR A 491 -51.85 29.63 12.38
CA THR A 491 -51.01 28.42 12.49
C THR A 491 -49.64 28.80 13.07
N THR A 492 -49.19 28.04 14.06
CA THR A 492 -47.91 28.28 14.75
C THR A 492 -46.80 27.44 14.15
N CYS A 493 -45.54 27.87 14.36
CA CYS A 493 -44.36 27.11 13.94
C CYS A 493 -44.33 25.72 14.57
N SER A 494 -44.83 25.56 15.79
CA SER A 494 -44.89 24.27 16.47
C SER A 494 -45.76 23.24 15.78
N GLU A 495 -46.70 23.65 14.93
CA GLU A 495 -47.61 22.73 14.23
C GLU A 495 -46.99 22.09 12.99
N ILE A 496 -45.97 22.72 12.41
CA ILE A 496 -45.33 22.24 11.15
C ILE A 496 -43.85 21.92 11.29
N MET A 497 -43.19 22.27 12.42
CA MET A 497 -41.76 22.03 12.58
C MET A 497 -41.43 20.54 12.64
N ILE A 498 -40.24 20.18 12.26
CA ILE A 498 -39.67 18.83 12.39
C ILE A 498 -39.30 18.63 13.86
N HIS A 499 -40.05 17.84 14.59
CA HIS A 499 -39.84 17.55 16.02
C HIS A 499 -38.75 16.50 16.29
N ASP A 500 -38.61 15.51 15.40
CA ASP A 500 -37.77 14.32 15.64
C ASP A 500 -36.31 14.53 15.19
N LEU A 501 -35.91 15.78 14.94
CA LEU A 501 -34.53 16.07 14.58
C LEU A 501 -33.61 16.02 15.81
N THR A 502 -32.59 15.17 15.78
CA THR A 502 -31.58 15.11 16.84
C THR A 502 -30.60 16.28 16.68
N PRO A 503 -30.47 17.19 17.66
CA PRO A 503 -29.50 18.29 17.55
C PRO A 503 -28.05 17.77 17.68
N ALA A 504 -27.10 18.41 17.00
CA ALA A 504 -25.68 18.08 17.10
C ALA A 504 -25.14 18.44 18.48
N ARG A 505 -24.19 17.67 18.99
CA ARG A 505 -23.47 17.96 20.23
C ARG A 505 -22.12 18.59 19.91
N LEU A 506 -21.57 19.38 20.83
CA LEU A 506 -20.24 20.00 20.69
C LEU A 506 -19.09 19.00 20.46
N SER A 507 -19.29 17.74 20.87
CA SER A 507 -18.34 16.64 20.67
C SER A 507 -18.38 16.00 19.29
N TRP A 508 -19.38 16.31 18.48
CA TRP A 508 -19.53 15.75 17.17
C TRP A 508 -18.50 16.28 16.18
N THR A 509 -18.29 15.49 15.13
CA THR A 509 -17.50 15.89 13.96
C THR A 509 -18.38 16.56 12.91
N VAL A 510 -17.77 17.29 11.99
CA VAL A 510 -18.46 17.85 10.82
C VAL A 510 -19.11 16.74 9.99
N ARG A 511 -18.53 15.53 9.95
CA ARG A 511 -19.10 14.36 9.27
C ARG A 511 -20.45 13.96 9.86
N GLU A 512 -20.49 13.74 11.18
CA GLU A 512 -21.71 13.34 11.87
C GLU A 512 -22.83 14.37 11.69
N ALA A 513 -22.47 15.66 11.69
CA ALA A 513 -23.39 16.74 11.42
C ALA A 513 -23.91 16.71 9.96
N SER A 514 -23.00 16.57 8.97
CA SER A 514 -23.35 16.53 7.54
C SER A 514 -24.21 15.30 7.19
N GLU A 515 -23.88 14.12 7.72
CA GLU A 515 -24.67 12.90 7.51
C GLU A 515 -26.07 13.00 8.08
N LEU A 516 -26.22 13.67 9.23
CA LEU A 516 -27.54 13.90 9.80
C LEU A 516 -28.35 14.93 9.00
N MET A 517 -27.72 16.02 8.55
CA MET A 517 -28.38 17.03 7.70
C MET A 517 -28.90 16.39 6.40
N GLU A 518 -28.08 15.55 5.75
CA GLU A 518 -28.48 14.84 4.53
C GLU A 518 -29.62 13.85 4.77
N ASN A 519 -29.56 13.06 5.87
CA ASN A 519 -30.59 12.08 6.19
C ASN A 519 -31.92 12.73 6.60
N ALA A 520 -31.89 13.88 7.25
CA ALA A 520 -33.05 14.63 7.69
C ALA A 520 -33.55 15.65 6.65
N ASP A 521 -32.83 15.77 5.51
CA ASP A 521 -33.13 16.74 4.45
C ASP A 521 -33.24 18.18 4.99
N VAL A 522 -32.27 18.62 5.82
CA VAL A 522 -32.22 19.96 6.41
C VAL A 522 -30.92 20.68 6.05
N ASP A 523 -31.02 21.95 5.72
CA ASP A 523 -29.86 22.81 5.42
C ASP A 523 -29.26 23.46 6.67
N ILE A 524 -29.95 23.39 7.82
CA ILE A 524 -29.52 23.94 9.10
C ILE A 524 -29.65 22.90 10.22
N LEU A 525 -28.55 22.71 10.97
CA LEU A 525 -28.52 21.81 12.11
C LEU A 525 -28.14 22.58 13.38
N PRO A 526 -28.99 22.59 14.43
CA PRO A 526 -28.66 23.21 15.70
C PRO A 526 -27.58 22.41 16.46
N VAL A 527 -26.69 23.13 17.13
CA VAL A 527 -25.68 22.58 18.05
C VAL A 527 -26.09 22.93 19.47
N VAL A 528 -26.19 21.93 20.33
CA VAL A 528 -26.64 22.12 21.71
C VAL A 528 -25.55 21.86 22.74
N ASP A 529 -25.67 22.51 23.90
CA ASP A 529 -24.86 22.24 25.09
C ASP A 529 -25.37 20.97 25.84
N THR A 530 -24.72 20.66 26.96
CA THR A 530 -25.11 19.51 27.81
C THR A 530 -26.47 19.69 28.49
N ALA A 531 -27.00 20.91 28.52
CA ALA A 531 -28.31 21.25 29.07
C ALA A 531 -29.41 21.26 28.00
N GLY A 532 -29.08 20.97 26.71
CA GLY A 532 -30.03 20.96 25.58
C GLY A 532 -30.30 22.35 24.97
N ARG A 533 -29.57 23.40 25.40
CA ARG A 533 -29.74 24.76 24.86
C ARG A 533 -28.94 24.92 23.57
N VAL A 534 -29.53 25.62 22.61
CA VAL A 534 -28.87 25.92 21.34
C VAL A 534 -27.73 26.91 21.55
N VAL A 535 -26.49 26.51 21.22
CA VAL A 535 -25.28 27.35 21.38
C VAL A 535 -24.69 27.77 20.03
N GLY A 536 -25.22 27.25 18.94
CA GLY A 536 -24.82 27.58 17.59
C GLY A 536 -25.58 26.78 16.56
N VAL A 537 -25.32 27.06 15.29
CA VAL A 537 -25.90 26.35 14.15
C VAL A 537 -24.83 25.98 13.14
N VAL A 538 -24.99 24.85 12.48
CA VAL A 538 -24.19 24.42 11.32
C VAL A 538 -25.10 24.47 10.10
N THR A 539 -24.61 25.02 9.01
CA THR A 539 -25.29 25.06 7.72
C THR A 539 -24.38 24.50 6.64
N ASP A 540 -24.95 24.02 5.53
CA ASP A 540 -24.16 23.59 4.37
C ASP A 540 -23.15 24.64 3.94
N GLN A 541 -23.56 25.91 3.90
CA GLN A 541 -22.68 27.01 3.56
C GLN A 541 -21.54 27.18 4.58
N SER A 542 -21.78 26.95 5.87
CA SER A 542 -20.75 27.05 6.91
C SER A 542 -19.71 25.92 6.81
N ILE A 543 -20.15 24.73 6.42
CA ILE A 543 -19.26 23.60 6.12
C ILE A 543 -18.40 23.91 4.89
N VAL A 544 -19.00 24.41 3.81
CA VAL A 544 -18.28 24.79 2.58
C VAL A 544 -17.25 25.89 2.87
N ASN A 545 -17.63 26.93 3.62
CA ASN A 545 -16.71 28.04 3.94
C ASN A 545 -15.49 27.58 4.77
N VAL A 546 -15.66 26.67 5.72
CA VAL A 546 -14.53 26.10 6.48
C VAL A 546 -13.64 25.26 5.57
N VAL A 547 -14.23 24.55 4.62
CA VAL A 547 -13.53 23.77 3.61
C VAL A 547 -12.68 24.69 2.71
N GLU A 548 -13.22 25.82 2.25
CA GLU A 548 -12.51 26.80 1.41
C GLU A 548 -11.39 27.52 2.19
N LEU A 549 -11.65 27.97 3.41
CA LEU A 549 -10.63 28.57 4.29
C LEU A 549 -9.43 27.66 4.54
N LEU A 550 -9.66 26.35 4.67
CA LEU A 550 -8.57 25.39 4.81
C LEU A 550 -7.80 25.17 3.50
N ASP A 551 -8.46 25.30 2.35
CA ASP A 551 -7.78 25.25 1.05
C ASP A 551 -6.88 26.47 0.84
N GLU A 552 -7.32 27.64 1.26
CA GLU A 552 -6.55 28.88 1.18
C GLU A 552 -5.35 28.88 2.16
N THR A 553 -5.56 28.43 3.40
CA THR A 553 -4.48 28.38 4.42
C THR A 553 -3.44 27.28 4.19
N GLN A 554 -3.74 26.25 3.40
CA GLN A 554 -2.78 25.21 3.01
C GLN A 554 -2.20 25.44 1.60
N GLY A 555 -2.54 26.54 0.98
CA GLY A 555 -2.06 26.97 -0.33
C GLY A 555 -0.84 27.87 -0.30
N GLU A 556 -0.27 28.18 0.88
CA GLU A 556 1.02 28.88 1.06
C GLU A 556 2.19 27.92 1.30
#